data_788fd29cabfbfae942391e4e6502f0f1
#
_entry.id   788fd29cabfbfae942391e4e6502f0f1
#
_cell.length_a   1.000
_cell.length_b   1.000
_cell.length_c   1.000
_cell.angle_alpha   90.00
_cell.angle_beta   90.00
_cell.angle_gamma   90.00
#
_symmetry.space_group_name_H-M   'P 1'
#
loop_
_entity.id
_entity.type
_entity.pdbx_description
1 polymer ?
#
loop_
_entity_poly.entity_id
_entity_poly.type
_entity_poly.pdbx_seq_one_letter_code
_entity_poly.pdbx_strand_id
1 'polypeptide(L)'
;MLKSIVGNIVSPDPTVRKLTFANFINTFGNGMFHTVGIIYFSFIVGLGAQKVALAFTIGAAVSLAVSVPAGHIADRYSPKTIGILSFIFQGLILGAQVFTKTWHIFTILLCLEYFVERFGQNARMSYIAQVGEGQKRVEARAYMRAVTNLGIGSGTLIAGIALAINTPTAYKTMIVMDALSFLLAALAYTRVPNVAPTLEKHEKFDWSVLKDHRYILATALNGGFTLHFLIQNIAIPVWVVKETNAPRWWISAIMLLNTMAIVLFQVRTSKRSKNLQTAIKQFQQASFYVAVSCLIYGASHGVNAVFASAILLAGMAIHIAGELIGSNASWMIAMDLADQRRQGVYQGIWSMGFGLSDMVGPSILVALVIGIGQLGWLILAAWFVLIGQLMRWHLRKIKSV
;
A
#
# COMPACT_ATOMS: atom_id res chain seq x y z
N MET A 1 11.09 16.08 -21.34
CA MET A 1 10.60 15.91 -19.97
C MET A 1 9.16 15.40 -19.92
N LEU A 2 8.18 16.06 -20.55
CA LEU A 2 6.75 15.64 -20.53
C LEU A 2 6.53 14.21 -21.07
N LYS A 3 7.12 13.85 -22.22
CA LYS A 3 7.05 12.46 -22.76
C LYS A 3 7.60 11.40 -21.81
N SER A 4 8.61 11.73 -21.02
CA SER A 4 9.17 10.80 -20.01
C SER A 4 8.27 10.64 -18.80
N ILE A 5 7.57 11.69 -18.38
CA ILE A 5 6.60 11.65 -17.27
C ILE A 5 5.37 10.84 -17.70
N VAL A 6 4.82 11.15 -18.88
CA VAL A 6 3.67 10.40 -19.43
C VAL A 6 4.01 8.91 -19.57
N GLY A 7 5.21 8.57 -20.04
CA GLY A 7 5.65 7.18 -20.17
C GLY A 7 5.82 6.42 -18.84
N ASN A 8 5.88 7.11 -17.69
CA ASN A 8 5.89 6.49 -16.37
C ASN A 8 4.49 6.32 -15.75
N ILE A 9 3.47 6.95 -16.33
CA ILE A 9 2.09 6.93 -15.83
C ILE A 9 1.19 6.14 -16.78
N VAL A 10 1.40 6.29 -18.09
CA VAL A 10 0.58 5.65 -19.11
C VAL A 10 1.31 4.43 -19.68
N SER A 11 0.79 3.25 -19.41
CA SER A 11 1.36 1.99 -19.94
C SER A 11 1.15 1.91 -21.46
N PRO A 12 2.16 1.42 -22.22
CA PRO A 12 1.99 1.08 -23.63
C PRO A 12 1.03 -0.11 -23.81
N ASP A 13 0.92 -1.01 -22.86
CA ASP A 13 0.00 -2.13 -22.89
C ASP A 13 -1.45 -1.64 -22.69
N PRO A 14 -2.35 -1.92 -23.65
CA PRO A 14 -3.75 -1.46 -23.58
C PRO A 14 -4.51 -2.02 -22.37
N THR A 15 -4.20 -3.25 -21.94
CA THR A 15 -4.85 -3.88 -20.79
C THR A 15 -4.42 -3.20 -19.49
N VAL A 16 -3.12 -3.01 -19.31
CA VAL A 16 -2.56 -2.31 -18.14
C VAL A 16 -3.06 -0.87 -18.10
N ARG A 17 -3.16 -0.20 -19.26
CA ARG A 17 -3.68 1.18 -19.35
C ARG A 17 -5.14 1.28 -18.89
N LYS A 18 -6.01 0.31 -19.27
CA LYS A 18 -7.40 0.27 -18.81
C LYS A 18 -7.49 0.03 -17.30
N LEU A 19 -6.66 -0.89 -16.78
CA LEU A 19 -6.55 -1.17 -15.35
C LEU A 19 -6.12 0.07 -14.56
N THR A 20 -5.04 0.72 -14.99
CA THR A 20 -4.52 1.91 -14.32
C THR A 20 -5.48 3.08 -14.39
N PHE A 21 -6.24 3.23 -15.48
CA PHE A 21 -7.28 4.26 -15.58
C PHE A 21 -8.40 4.05 -14.55
N ALA A 22 -8.94 2.83 -14.46
CA ALA A 22 -9.95 2.51 -13.44
C ALA A 22 -9.40 2.70 -12.02
N ASN A 23 -8.14 2.29 -11.79
CA ASN A 23 -7.46 2.48 -10.52
C ASN A 23 -7.24 3.97 -10.18
N PHE A 24 -6.92 4.82 -11.16
CA PHE A 24 -6.79 6.25 -10.95
C PHE A 24 -8.09 6.87 -10.43
N ILE A 25 -9.22 6.55 -11.09
CA ILE A 25 -10.54 7.06 -10.68
C ILE A 25 -10.83 6.68 -9.22
N ASN A 26 -10.62 5.40 -8.87
CA ASN A 26 -10.84 4.92 -7.51
C ASN A 26 -9.89 5.60 -6.49
N THR A 27 -8.60 5.64 -6.78
CA THR A 27 -7.63 6.17 -5.83
C THR A 27 -7.68 7.70 -5.69
N PHE A 28 -8.19 8.39 -6.70
CA PHE A 28 -8.52 9.81 -6.60
C PHE A 28 -9.63 10.05 -5.56
N GLY A 29 -10.69 9.24 -5.59
CA GLY A 29 -11.74 9.27 -4.58
C GLY A 29 -11.20 8.93 -3.18
N ASN A 30 -10.46 7.83 -3.06
CA ASN A 30 -9.85 7.43 -1.79
C ASN A 30 -8.99 8.54 -1.17
N GLY A 31 -8.25 9.31 -1.98
CA GLY A 31 -7.48 10.46 -1.51
C GLY A 31 -8.36 11.53 -0.86
N MET A 32 -9.57 11.75 -1.38
CA MET A 32 -10.54 12.66 -0.77
C MET A 32 -11.06 12.11 0.55
N PHE A 33 -11.50 10.86 0.58
CA PHE A 33 -12.04 10.23 1.79
C PHE A 33 -11.02 10.13 2.92
N HIS A 34 -9.82 9.63 2.65
CA HIS A 34 -8.77 9.48 3.68
C HIS A 34 -8.40 10.81 4.33
N THR A 35 -8.52 11.91 3.60
CA THR A 35 -8.21 13.23 4.13
C THR A 35 -9.29 13.76 5.06
N VAL A 36 -10.57 13.56 4.74
CA VAL A 36 -11.68 14.19 5.47
C VAL A 36 -12.50 13.22 6.32
N GLY A 37 -12.48 11.92 6.02
CA GLY A 37 -13.39 10.93 6.61
C GLY A 37 -13.27 10.85 8.14
N ILE A 38 -12.04 10.76 8.66
CA ILE A 38 -11.80 10.70 10.11
C ILE A 38 -12.34 11.98 10.79
N ILE A 39 -12.08 13.15 10.21
CA ILE A 39 -12.53 14.44 10.74
C ILE A 39 -14.07 14.50 10.73
N TYR A 40 -14.68 14.14 9.60
CA TYR A 40 -16.12 14.14 9.43
C TYR A 40 -16.83 13.26 10.45
N PHE A 41 -16.46 11.99 10.56
CA PHE A 41 -17.12 11.07 11.48
C PHE A 41 -16.80 11.37 12.96
N SER A 42 -15.57 11.80 13.26
CA SER A 42 -15.17 12.07 14.65
C SER A 42 -15.80 13.34 15.21
N PHE A 43 -15.80 14.43 14.43
CA PHE A 43 -16.12 15.76 14.94
C PHE A 43 -17.43 16.33 14.36
N ILE A 44 -17.74 16.09 13.08
CA ILE A 44 -18.96 16.64 12.46
C ILE A 44 -20.17 15.75 12.79
N VAL A 45 -20.05 14.44 12.66
CA VAL A 45 -21.08 13.47 13.07
C VAL A 45 -21.09 13.30 14.59
N GLY A 46 -19.96 13.56 15.27
CA GLY A 46 -19.86 13.51 16.72
C GLY A 46 -19.69 12.10 17.29
N LEU A 47 -19.20 11.13 16.51
CA LEU A 47 -18.97 9.76 17.01
C LEU A 47 -17.82 9.67 18.02
N GLY A 48 -16.91 10.67 18.02
CA GLY A 48 -15.70 10.70 18.85
C GLY A 48 -14.50 10.00 18.23
N ALA A 49 -13.33 10.64 18.28
CA ALA A 49 -12.12 10.18 17.60
C ALA A 49 -11.67 8.77 18.01
N GLN A 50 -11.77 8.44 19.31
CA GLN A 50 -11.40 7.10 19.82
C GLN A 50 -12.30 6.01 19.26
N LYS A 51 -13.62 6.24 19.21
CA LYS A 51 -14.59 5.29 18.66
C LYS A 51 -14.40 5.10 17.14
N VAL A 52 -14.10 6.17 16.41
CA VAL A 52 -13.80 6.11 14.98
C VAL A 52 -12.51 5.32 14.76
N ALA A 53 -11.44 5.59 15.49
CA ALA A 53 -10.20 4.84 15.42
C ALA A 53 -10.40 3.34 15.72
N LEU A 54 -11.21 3.01 16.75
CA LEU A 54 -11.56 1.62 17.07
C LEU A 54 -12.32 0.95 15.92
N ALA A 55 -13.26 1.64 15.27
CA ALA A 55 -13.97 1.10 14.11
C ALA A 55 -13.02 0.77 12.95
N PHE A 56 -12.05 1.64 12.63
CA PHE A 56 -11.00 1.36 11.65
C PHE A 56 -10.16 0.15 12.03
N THR A 57 -9.80 0.00 13.31
CA THR A 57 -9.06 -1.18 13.80
C THR A 57 -9.86 -2.48 13.61
N ILE A 58 -11.16 -2.48 13.93
CA ILE A 58 -12.04 -3.63 13.73
C ILE A 58 -12.17 -3.96 12.23
N GLY A 59 -12.36 -2.95 11.37
CA GLY A 59 -12.40 -3.12 9.92
C GLY A 59 -11.11 -3.74 9.38
N ALA A 60 -9.94 -3.26 9.82
CA ALA A 60 -8.65 -3.82 9.43
C ALA A 60 -8.49 -5.28 9.88
N ALA A 61 -8.96 -5.64 11.07
CA ALA A 61 -8.98 -7.02 11.55
C ALA A 61 -9.88 -7.92 10.67
N VAL A 62 -11.06 -7.43 10.27
CA VAL A 62 -11.94 -8.14 9.32
C VAL A 62 -11.22 -8.33 7.98
N SER A 63 -10.61 -7.30 7.42
CA SER A 63 -9.85 -7.38 6.17
C SER A 63 -8.74 -8.43 6.24
N LEU A 64 -8.01 -8.48 7.37
CA LEU A 64 -6.93 -9.45 7.58
C LEU A 64 -7.49 -10.88 7.63
N ALA A 65 -8.57 -11.11 8.39
CA ALA A 65 -9.18 -12.42 8.54
C ALA A 65 -9.70 -13.01 7.21
N VAL A 66 -10.21 -12.16 6.31
CA VAL A 66 -10.77 -12.61 5.03
C VAL A 66 -9.74 -12.60 3.88
N SER A 67 -8.48 -12.21 4.11
CA SER A 67 -7.47 -12.08 3.04
C SER A 67 -7.27 -13.37 2.25
N VAL A 68 -7.12 -14.50 2.92
CA VAL A 68 -6.88 -15.80 2.28
C VAL A 68 -8.13 -16.35 1.61
N PRO A 69 -9.31 -16.39 2.26
CA PRO A 69 -10.56 -16.76 1.59
C PRO A 69 -10.90 -15.91 0.37
N ALA A 70 -10.68 -14.60 0.45
CA ALA A 70 -10.91 -13.69 -0.67
C ALA A 70 -9.99 -14.00 -1.86
N GLY A 71 -8.75 -14.42 -1.61
CA GLY A 71 -7.83 -14.88 -2.63
C GLY A 71 -8.32 -16.13 -3.35
N HIS A 72 -8.81 -17.13 -2.60
CA HIS A 72 -9.38 -18.36 -3.19
C HIS A 72 -10.59 -18.07 -4.07
N ILE A 73 -11.46 -17.18 -3.63
CA ILE A 73 -12.62 -16.75 -4.42
C ILE A 73 -12.15 -16.02 -5.69
N ALA A 74 -11.09 -15.20 -5.61
CA ALA A 74 -10.52 -14.52 -6.77
C ALA A 74 -9.92 -15.49 -7.81
N ASP A 75 -9.38 -16.64 -7.39
CA ASP A 75 -8.86 -17.68 -8.29
C ASP A 75 -9.98 -18.58 -8.88
N ARG A 76 -11.07 -18.75 -8.13
CA ARG A 76 -12.21 -19.61 -8.51
C ARG A 76 -13.23 -18.92 -9.41
N TYR A 77 -13.38 -17.63 -9.30
CA TYR A 77 -14.28 -16.82 -10.11
C TYR A 77 -13.50 -15.83 -10.95
N SER A 78 -14.15 -15.23 -11.96
CA SER A 78 -13.50 -14.24 -12.79
C SER A 78 -12.99 -13.04 -11.94
N PRO A 79 -11.68 -12.80 -11.91
CA PRO A 79 -11.12 -11.65 -11.18
C PRO A 79 -11.70 -10.31 -11.62
N LYS A 80 -12.06 -10.20 -12.91
CA LYS A 80 -12.74 -9.02 -13.45
C LYS A 80 -14.10 -8.81 -12.79
N THR A 81 -14.92 -9.86 -12.72
CA THR A 81 -16.27 -9.77 -12.14
C THR A 81 -16.22 -9.39 -10.67
N ILE A 82 -15.34 -10.05 -9.89
CA ILE A 82 -15.13 -9.72 -8.47
C ILE A 82 -14.67 -8.27 -8.31
N GLY A 83 -13.74 -7.82 -9.16
CA GLY A 83 -13.27 -6.44 -9.14
C GLY A 83 -14.38 -5.41 -9.39
N ILE A 84 -15.26 -5.66 -10.38
CA ILE A 84 -16.42 -4.80 -10.66
C ILE A 84 -17.39 -4.78 -9.48
N LEU A 85 -17.78 -5.97 -8.99
CA LEU A 85 -18.72 -6.07 -7.87
C LEU A 85 -18.18 -5.40 -6.62
N SER A 86 -16.88 -5.57 -6.34
CA SER A 86 -16.26 -4.92 -5.18
C SER A 86 -16.34 -3.39 -5.28
N PHE A 87 -16.09 -2.81 -6.43
CA PHE A 87 -16.23 -1.36 -6.62
C PHE A 87 -17.67 -0.89 -6.44
N ILE A 88 -18.66 -1.61 -7.01
CA ILE A 88 -20.07 -1.26 -6.84
C ILE A 88 -20.47 -1.29 -5.36
N PHE A 89 -20.17 -2.38 -4.66
CA PHE A 89 -20.53 -2.50 -3.25
C PHE A 89 -19.80 -1.49 -2.37
N GLN A 90 -18.50 -1.22 -2.61
CA GLN A 90 -17.77 -0.18 -1.88
C GLN A 90 -18.43 1.20 -2.07
N GLY A 91 -18.78 1.57 -3.30
CA GLY A 91 -19.47 2.84 -3.57
C GLY A 91 -20.82 2.94 -2.85
N LEU A 92 -21.62 1.87 -2.84
CA LEU A 92 -22.91 1.83 -2.14
C LEU A 92 -22.74 1.90 -0.62
N ILE A 93 -21.79 1.15 -0.06
CA ILE A 93 -21.50 1.14 1.39
C ILE A 93 -21.01 2.52 1.83
N LEU A 94 -20.06 3.11 1.11
CA LEU A 94 -19.53 4.44 1.42
C LEU A 94 -20.61 5.51 1.31
N GLY A 95 -21.47 5.43 0.26
CA GLY A 95 -22.65 6.29 0.14
C GLY A 95 -23.60 6.16 1.33
N ALA A 96 -23.81 4.94 1.84
CA ALA A 96 -24.63 4.70 3.02
C ALA A 96 -23.98 5.25 4.31
N GLN A 97 -22.64 5.24 4.42
CA GLN A 97 -21.93 5.80 5.57
C GLN A 97 -22.23 7.30 5.78
N VAL A 98 -22.51 8.07 4.73
CA VAL A 98 -22.85 9.49 4.83
C VAL A 98 -24.08 9.75 5.71
N PHE A 99 -25.00 8.78 5.78
CA PHE A 99 -26.24 8.86 6.54
C PHE A 99 -26.13 8.30 7.96
N THR A 100 -24.96 7.77 8.35
CA THR A 100 -24.76 7.19 9.68
C THR A 100 -24.75 8.26 10.77
N LYS A 101 -25.46 7.97 11.86
CA LYS A 101 -25.52 8.82 13.05
C LYS A 101 -25.02 8.12 14.32
N THR A 102 -24.78 6.81 14.26
CA THR A 102 -24.40 6.01 15.41
C THR A 102 -23.11 5.24 15.13
N TRP A 103 -22.29 5.07 16.16
CA TRP A 103 -21.03 4.34 16.05
C TRP A 103 -21.21 2.89 15.60
N HIS A 104 -22.26 2.21 16.06
CA HIS A 104 -22.50 0.81 15.69
C HIS A 104 -22.76 0.64 14.19
N ILE A 105 -23.66 1.46 13.62
CA ILE A 105 -23.95 1.42 12.17
C ILE A 105 -22.71 1.79 11.36
N PHE A 106 -21.98 2.83 11.78
CA PHE A 106 -20.72 3.21 11.15
C PHE A 106 -19.72 2.05 11.13
N THR A 107 -19.52 1.38 12.29
CA THR A 107 -18.58 0.25 12.42
C THR A 107 -19.00 -0.93 11.54
N ILE A 108 -20.29 -1.27 11.50
CA ILE A 108 -20.80 -2.37 10.64
C ILE A 108 -20.53 -2.04 9.16
N LEU A 109 -20.88 -0.84 8.70
CA LEU A 109 -20.64 -0.45 7.31
C LEU A 109 -19.15 -0.41 6.99
N LEU A 110 -18.31 0.07 7.89
CA LEU A 110 -16.86 0.07 7.71
C LEU A 110 -16.30 -1.35 7.64
N CYS A 111 -16.76 -2.26 8.49
CA CYS A 111 -16.37 -3.68 8.40
C CYS A 111 -16.79 -4.32 7.06
N LEU A 112 -17.99 -4.01 6.56
CA LEU A 112 -18.44 -4.47 5.24
C LEU A 112 -17.59 -3.88 4.12
N GLU A 113 -17.21 -2.61 4.21
CA GLU A 113 -16.33 -1.95 3.26
C GLU A 113 -14.96 -2.64 3.19
N TYR A 114 -14.30 -2.86 4.33
CA TYR A 114 -13.01 -3.55 4.42
C TYR A 114 -13.08 -5.00 3.95
N PHE A 115 -14.22 -5.68 4.23
CA PHE A 115 -14.48 -7.01 3.71
C PHE A 115 -14.52 -7.01 2.18
N VAL A 116 -15.35 -6.17 1.58
CA VAL A 116 -15.52 -6.09 0.13
C VAL A 116 -14.25 -5.58 -0.56
N GLU A 117 -13.57 -4.60 0.02
CA GLU A 117 -12.29 -4.08 -0.46
C GLU A 117 -11.26 -5.19 -0.60
N ARG A 118 -11.16 -6.08 0.40
CA ARG A 118 -10.19 -7.19 0.37
C ARG A 118 -10.42 -8.14 -0.79
N PHE A 119 -11.69 -8.45 -1.11
CA PHE A 119 -12.03 -9.25 -2.30
C PHE A 119 -11.60 -8.54 -3.59
N GLY A 120 -11.90 -7.25 -3.71
CA GLY A 120 -11.49 -6.44 -4.85
C GLY A 120 -9.97 -6.34 -5.02
N GLN A 121 -9.24 -6.14 -3.93
CA GLN A 121 -7.77 -6.09 -3.95
C GLN A 121 -7.16 -7.41 -4.41
N ASN A 122 -7.58 -8.53 -3.84
CA ASN A 122 -7.07 -9.85 -4.21
C ASN A 122 -7.43 -10.20 -5.66
N ALA A 123 -8.63 -9.85 -6.11
CA ALA A 123 -9.03 -10.03 -7.50
C ALA A 123 -8.16 -9.22 -8.47
N ARG A 124 -7.88 -7.95 -8.16
CA ARG A 124 -6.96 -7.12 -8.97
C ARG A 124 -5.54 -7.69 -8.99
N MET A 125 -5.07 -8.23 -7.86
CA MET A 125 -3.75 -8.86 -7.78
C MET A 125 -3.68 -10.16 -8.59
N SER A 126 -4.70 -11.04 -8.46
CA SER A 126 -4.83 -12.25 -9.26
C SER A 126 -4.91 -11.90 -10.76
N TYR A 127 -5.66 -10.87 -11.13
CA TYR A 127 -5.73 -10.38 -12.51
C TYR A 127 -4.36 -9.97 -13.05
N ILE A 128 -3.61 -9.13 -12.32
CA ILE A 128 -2.27 -8.68 -12.73
C ILE A 128 -1.29 -9.85 -12.85
N ALA A 129 -1.40 -10.82 -11.96
CA ALA A 129 -0.56 -12.03 -12.01
C ALA A 129 -0.82 -12.88 -13.26
N GLN A 130 -1.99 -12.77 -13.89
CA GLN A 130 -2.35 -13.51 -15.12
C GLN A 130 -2.08 -12.73 -16.42
N VAL A 131 -1.99 -11.39 -16.37
CA VAL A 131 -1.86 -10.51 -17.57
C VAL A 131 -0.42 -10.40 -18.08
N GLY A 132 0.48 -11.23 -17.68
CA GLY A 132 1.84 -11.21 -18.18
C GLY A 132 2.68 -12.25 -17.50
N GLU A 133 3.95 -12.31 -17.86
CA GLU A 133 4.92 -13.21 -17.25
C GLU A 133 6.13 -12.43 -16.74
N GLY A 134 6.75 -12.91 -15.66
CA GLY A 134 7.99 -12.38 -15.12
C GLY A 134 7.98 -10.86 -14.98
N GLN A 135 8.87 -10.18 -15.64
CA GLN A 135 9.06 -8.72 -15.58
C GLN A 135 7.80 -7.92 -15.93
N LYS A 136 6.96 -8.38 -16.89
CA LYS A 136 5.75 -7.66 -17.30
C LYS A 136 4.74 -7.51 -16.16
N ARG A 137 4.63 -8.52 -15.26
CA ARG A 137 3.78 -8.43 -14.05
C ARG A 137 4.28 -7.33 -13.10
N VAL A 138 5.58 -7.25 -12.90
CA VAL A 138 6.20 -6.24 -12.03
C VAL A 138 6.02 -4.85 -12.63
N GLU A 139 6.17 -4.70 -13.95
CA GLU A 139 5.89 -3.44 -14.63
C GLU A 139 4.43 -3.01 -14.50
N ALA A 140 3.47 -3.92 -14.67
CA ALA A 140 2.04 -3.64 -14.46
C ALA A 140 1.77 -3.14 -13.03
N ARG A 141 2.37 -3.79 -12.02
CA ARG A 141 2.30 -3.34 -10.61
C ARG A 141 2.95 -1.98 -10.41
N ALA A 142 4.06 -1.71 -11.07
CA ALA A 142 4.73 -0.42 -11.00
C ALA A 142 3.86 0.71 -11.56
N TYR A 143 3.20 0.48 -12.71
CA TYR A 143 2.22 1.42 -13.25
C TYR A 143 1.05 1.64 -12.30
N MET A 144 0.48 0.56 -11.76
CA MET A 144 -0.60 0.65 -10.77
C MET A 144 -0.19 1.51 -9.58
N ARG A 145 1.01 1.29 -9.01
CA ARG A 145 1.50 2.06 -7.87
C ARG A 145 1.72 3.53 -8.20
N ALA A 146 2.35 3.84 -9.34
CA ALA A 146 2.58 5.22 -9.77
C ALA A 146 1.25 5.97 -9.91
N VAL A 147 0.27 5.33 -10.54
CA VAL A 147 -1.08 5.90 -10.74
C VAL A 147 -1.85 6.00 -9.42
N THR A 148 -1.71 5.03 -8.50
CA THR A 148 -2.29 5.09 -7.15
C THR A 148 -1.78 6.31 -6.39
N ASN A 149 -0.47 6.54 -6.36
CA ASN A 149 0.09 7.70 -5.68
C ASN A 149 -0.35 9.03 -6.32
N LEU A 150 -0.43 9.08 -7.65
CA LEU A 150 -0.95 10.25 -8.35
C LEU A 150 -2.42 10.51 -8.01
N GLY A 151 -3.24 9.44 -7.99
CA GLY A 151 -4.66 9.52 -7.65
C GLY A 151 -4.87 10.01 -6.22
N ILE A 152 -4.27 9.32 -5.24
CA ILE A 152 -4.37 9.72 -3.83
C ILE A 152 -3.88 11.16 -3.63
N GLY A 153 -2.70 11.51 -4.15
CA GLY A 153 -2.15 12.84 -4.00
C GLY A 153 -3.05 13.93 -4.59
N SER A 154 -3.60 13.73 -5.79
CA SER A 154 -4.53 14.69 -6.40
C SER A 154 -5.87 14.76 -5.67
N GLY A 155 -6.41 13.63 -5.19
CA GLY A 155 -7.61 13.60 -4.37
C GLY A 155 -7.45 14.33 -3.03
N THR A 156 -6.31 14.12 -2.37
CA THR A 156 -5.95 14.84 -1.12
C THR A 156 -5.87 16.36 -1.34
N LEU A 157 -5.32 16.82 -2.47
CA LEU A 157 -5.29 18.26 -2.81
C LEU A 157 -6.70 18.83 -2.95
N ILE A 158 -7.61 18.12 -3.61
CA ILE A 158 -9.02 18.53 -3.71
C ILE A 158 -9.71 18.54 -2.35
N ALA A 159 -9.44 17.52 -1.52
CA ALA A 159 -9.96 17.48 -0.15
C ALA A 159 -9.45 18.64 0.72
N GLY A 160 -8.27 19.18 0.46
CA GLY A 160 -7.75 20.39 1.08
C GLY A 160 -8.69 21.60 0.95
N ILE A 161 -9.43 21.70 -0.17
CA ILE A 161 -10.45 22.74 -0.39
C ILE A 161 -11.61 22.55 0.62
N ALA A 162 -12.05 21.31 0.82
CA ALA A 162 -13.13 21.05 1.79
C ALA A 162 -12.70 21.35 3.23
N LEU A 163 -11.41 21.08 3.57
CA LEU A 163 -10.84 21.48 4.86
C LEU A 163 -10.78 22.99 5.04
N ALA A 164 -10.45 23.74 3.98
CA ALA A 164 -10.43 25.21 4.00
C ALA A 164 -11.84 25.81 4.18
N ILE A 165 -12.85 25.23 3.51
CA ILE A 165 -14.26 25.63 3.63
C ILE A 165 -14.80 25.27 5.03
N ASN A 166 -14.38 24.15 5.59
CA ASN A 166 -14.69 23.65 6.93
C ASN A 166 -16.21 23.64 7.27
N THR A 167 -17.02 23.10 6.36
CA THR A 167 -18.47 22.94 6.58
C THR A 167 -18.89 21.47 6.48
N PRO A 168 -19.96 21.04 7.19
CA PRO A 168 -20.48 19.68 7.07
C PRO A 168 -20.81 19.28 5.64
N THR A 169 -21.32 20.21 4.83
CA THR A 169 -21.63 19.98 3.43
C THR A 169 -20.38 19.73 2.60
N ALA A 170 -19.32 20.52 2.78
CA ALA A 170 -18.06 20.33 2.08
C ALA A 170 -17.46 18.94 2.35
N TYR A 171 -17.46 18.50 3.61
CA TYR A 171 -16.99 17.15 3.98
C TYR A 171 -17.85 16.03 3.36
N LYS A 172 -19.19 16.16 3.46
CA LYS A 172 -20.12 15.21 2.82
C LYS A 172 -19.91 15.11 1.31
N THR A 173 -19.68 16.23 0.66
CA THR A 173 -19.42 16.25 -0.79
C THR A 173 -18.20 15.42 -1.15
N MET A 174 -17.11 15.50 -0.39
CA MET A 174 -15.90 14.68 -0.65
C MET A 174 -16.20 13.18 -0.51
N ILE A 175 -16.97 12.79 0.51
CA ILE A 175 -17.35 11.39 0.74
C ILE A 175 -18.27 10.88 -0.39
N VAL A 176 -19.23 11.69 -0.81
CA VAL A 176 -20.13 11.36 -1.94
C VAL A 176 -19.35 11.27 -3.25
N MET A 177 -18.41 12.18 -3.50
CA MET A 177 -17.55 12.13 -4.68
C MET A 177 -16.69 10.86 -4.71
N ASP A 178 -16.19 10.42 -3.56
CA ASP A 178 -15.49 9.14 -3.47
C ASP A 178 -16.43 7.96 -3.73
N ALA A 179 -17.62 7.93 -3.14
CA ALA A 179 -18.62 6.89 -3.44
C ALA A 179 -18.95 6.82 -4.94
N LEU A 180 -19.07 7.96 -5.60
CA LEU A 180 -19.28 8.04 -7.06
C LEU A 180 -18.03 7.59 -7.82
N SER A 181 -16.83 7.87 -7.32
CA SER A 181 -15.58 7.42 -7.93
C SER A 181 -15.48 5.90 -8.00
N PHE A 182 -15.95 5.18 -6.99
CA PHE A 182 -16.05 3.72 -7.01
C PHE A 182 -16.98 3.22 -8.13
N LEU A 183 -18.15 3.84 -8.31
CA LEU A 183 -19.08 3.46 -9.38
C LEU A 183 -18.51 3.75 -10.77
N LEU A 184 -17.83 4.88 -10.93
CA LEU A 184 -17.13 5.23 -12.17
C LEU A 184 -15.95 4.29 -12.43
N ALA A 185 -15.22 3.90 -11.38
CA ALA A 185 -14.15 2.89 -11.47
C ALA A 185 -14.71 1.53 -11.89
N ALA A 186 -15.86 1.11 -11.36
CA ALA A 186 -16.55 -0.10 -11.78
C ALA A 186 -16.89 -0.06 -13.29
N LEU A 187 -17.45 1.05 -13.76
CA LEU A 187 -17.76 1.27 -15.17
C LEU A 187 -16.49 1.23 -16.04
N ALA A 188 -15.42 1.90 -15.63
CA ALA A 188 -14.15 1.87 -16.34
C ALA A 188 -13.55 0.44 -16.36
N TYR A 189 -13.70 -0.32 -15.27
CA TYR A 189 -13.19 -1.68 -15.15
C TYR A 189 -13.94 -2.68 -16.06
N THR A 190 -15.17 -2.40 -16.49
CA THR A 190 -15.88 -3.23 -17.48
C THR A 190 -15.14 -3.32 -18.81
N ARG A 191 -14.34 -2.29 -19.17
CA ARG A 191 -13.54 -2.23 -20.40
C ARG A 191 -12.26 -3.06 -20.36
N VAL A 192 -11.87 -3.54 -19.17
CA VAL A 192 -10.72 -4.43 -18.99
C VAL A 192 -11.05 -5.80 -19.61
N PRO A 193 -10.16 -6.45 -20.36
CA PRO A 193 -10.39 -7.79 -20.90
C PRO A 193 -10.78 -8.80 -19.83
N ASN A 194 -11.55 -9.81 -20.19
CA ASN A 194 -11.86 -10.89 -19.26
C ASN A 194 -10.68 -11.86 -19.16
N VAL A 195 -10.43 -12.39 -17.97
CA VAL A 195 -9.44 -13.44 -17.70
C VAL A 195 -10.19 -14.63 -17.12
N ALA A 196 -9.83 -15.81 -17.54
CA ALA A 196 -10.47 -17.02 -17.05
C ALA A 196 -10.07 -17.27 -15.58
N PRO A 197 -10.95 -17.87 -14.77
CA PRO A 197 -10.57 -18.40 -13.47
C PRO A 197 -9.44 -19.43 -13.60
N THR A 198 -8.55 -19.47 -12.62
CA THR A 198 -7.42 -20.43 -12.62
C THR A 198 -7.77 -21.74 -11.91
N LEU A 199 -8.83 -21.74 -11.09
CA LEU A 199 -9.38 -22.90 -10.41
C LEU A 199 -10.76 -23.27 -10.96
N GLU A 200 -11.12 -24.56 -10.85
CA GLU A 200 -12.45 -25.02 -11.19
C GLU A 200 -13.48 -24.59 -10.13
N LYS A 201 -14.74 -24.41 -10.55
CA LYS A 201 -15.81 -23.96 -9.63
C LYS A 201 -16.03 -24.87 -8.42
N HIS A 202 -15.72 -26.16 -8.53
CA HIS A 202 -15.89 -27.14 -7.45
C HIS A 202 -14.61 -27.46 -6.70
N GLU A 203 -13.47 -26.85 -7.07
CA GLU A 203 -12.19 -27.07 -6.39
C GLU A 203 -12.25 -26.52 -4.97
N LYS A 204 -12.05 -27.40 -3.98
CA LYS A 204 -12.06 -27.03 -2.56
C LYS A 204 -10.84 -26.21 -2.20
N PHE A 205 -10.97 -25.42 -1.15
CA PHE A 205 -9.82 -24.71 -0.59
C PHE A 205 -8.78 -25.73 -0.11
N ASP A 206 -7.57 -25.57 -0.60
CA ASP A 206 -6.45 -26.42 -0.20
C ASP A 206 -5.65 -25.77 0.93
N TRP A 207 -5.83 -26.28 2.12
CA TRP A 207 -5.14 -25.83 3.32
C TRP A 207 -3.62 -26.08 3.27
N SER A 208 -3.11 -26.87 2.32
CA SER A 208 -1.67 -27.11 2.15
C SER A 208 -0.89 -25.84 1.83
N VAL A 209 -1.54 -24.84 1.23
CA VAL A 209 -0.94 -23.52 0.94
C VAL A 209 -0.46 -22.83 2.24
N LEU A 210 -1.17 -23.03 3.35
CA LEU A 210 -0.75 -22.53 4.67
C LEU A 210 0.44 -23.30 5.27
N LYS A 211 0.84 -24.41 4.66
CA LYS A 211 2.03 -25.19 5.03
C LYS A 211 3.23 -24.89 4.15
N ASP A 212 3.08 -24.01 3.16
CA ASP A 212 4.19 -23.54 2.34
C ASP A 212 5.11 -22.62 3.16
N HIS A 213 5.97 -23.23 3.96
CA HIS A 213 6.91 -22.51 4.83
C HIS A 213 7.83 -21.54 4.06
N ARG A 214 8.09 -21.83 2.77
CA ARG A 214 8.91 -20.96 1.94
C ARG A 214 8.21 -19.62 1.70
N TYR A 215 6.95 -19.71 1.27
CA TYR A 215 6.14 -18.54 1.01
C TYR A 215 5.78 -17.77 2.29
N ILE A 216 5.40 -18.50 3.34
CA ILE A 216 5.03 -17.89 4.63
C ILE A 216 6.21 -17.13 5.24
N LEU A 217 7.42 -17.73 5.26
CA LEU A 217 8.59 -17.03 5.78
C LEU A 217 8.97 -15.83 4.92
N ALA A 218 8.91 -15.95 3.58
CA ALA A 218 9.13 -14.81 2.69
C ALA A 218 8.08 -13.70 2.94
N THR A 219 6.81 -14.06 3.18
CA THR A 219 5.74 -13.12 3.55
C THR A 219 6.04 -12.41 4.88
N ALA A 220 6.46 -13.15 5.90
CA ALA A 220 6.82 -12.57 7.21
C ALA A 220 8.00 -11.61 7.10
N LEU A 221 9.06 -12.00 6.38
CA LEU A 221 10.22 -11.15 6.13
C LEU A 221 9.84 -9.89 5.32
N ASN A 222 8.96 -10.04 4.32
CA ASN A 222 8.44 -8.89 3.60
C ASN A 222 7.58 -7.99 4.50
N GLY A 223 6.73 -8.56 5.37
CA GLY A 223 5.99 -7.81 6.38
C GLY A 223 6.91 -6.97 7.24
N GLY A 224 8.00 -7.56 7.75
CA GLY A 224 9.02 -6.82 8.49
C GLY A 224 9.71 -5.72 7.66
N PHE A 225 9.91 -5.93 6.36
CA PHE A 225 10.44 -4.90 5.47
C PHE A 225 9.45 -3.75 5.26
N THR A 226 8.14 -4.04 5.18
CA THR A 226 7.11 -3.00 4.94
C THR A 226 6.97 -1.98 6.07
N LEU A 227 7.55 -2.22 7.24
CA LEU A 227 7.68 -1.21 8.31
C LEU A 227 8.30 0.10 7.80
N HIS A 228 9.11 0.05 6.73
CA HIS A 228 9.69 1.28 6.17
C HIS A 228 8.65 2.29 5.68
N PHE A 229 7.46 1.85 5.23
CA PHE A 229 6.37 2.76 4.87
C PHE A 229 5.87 3.56 6.07
N LEU A 230 5.82 2.92 7.24
CA LEU A 230 5.39 3.54 8.48
C LEU A 230 6.48 4.48 9.06
N ILE A 231 7.76 4.25 8.74
CA ILE A 231 8.82 5.19 9.07
C ILE A 231 8.52 6.56 8.48
N GLN A 232 8.12 6.63 7.21
CA GLN A 232 7.79 7.88 6.54
C GLN A 232 6.54 8.55 7.11
N ASN A 233 5.51 7.76 7.42
CA ASN A 233 4.20 8.27 7.79
C ASN A 233 4.06 8.53 9.30
N ILE A 234 4.89 7.91 10.14
CA ILE A 234 4.77 7.97 11.61
C ILE A 234 6.09 8.38 12.27
N ALA A 235 7.17 7.61 12.04
CA ALA A 235 8.41 7.81 12.76
C ALA A 235 9.06 9.17 12.44
N ILE A 236 9.20 9.51 11.16
CA ILE A 236 9.79 10.79 10.73
C ILE A 236 8.98 12.00 11.21
N PRO A 237 7.65 12.08 11.04
CA PRO A 237 6.86 13.19 11.57
C PRO A 237 7.05 13.41 13.06
N VAL A 238 6.99 12.34 13.85
CA VAL A 238 7.15 12.45 15.31
C VAL A 238 8.59 12.82 15.67
N TRP A 239 9.60 12.25 14.98
CA TRP A 239 11.01 12.58 15.17
C TRP A 239 11.33 14.04 14.87
N VAL A 240 10.83 14.56 13.73
CA VAL A 240 11.03 15.97 13.34
C VAL A 240 10.49 16.92 14.40
N VAL A 241 9.30 16.62 14.96
CA VAL A 241 8.64 17.51 15.94
C VAL A 241 9.29 17.46 17.31
N LYS A 242 9.77 16.29 17.75
CA LYS A 242 10.23 16.08 19.13
C LYS A 242 11.75 16.10 19.29
N GLU A 243 12.49 15.67 18.29
CA GLU A 243 13.91 15.33 18.46
C GLU A 243 14.84 16.14 17.55
N THR A 244 14.29 16.98 16.66
CA THR A 244 15.09 17.79 15.75
C THR A 244 14.72 19.26 15.81
N ASN A 245 15.65 20.11 15.36
CA ASN A 245 15.40 21.53 15.15
C ASN A 245 14.91 21.87 13.72
N ALA A 246 14.63 20.86 12.88
CA ALA A 246 14.12 21.08 11.53
C ALA A 246 12.71 21.71 11.56
N PRO A 247 12.40 22.66 10.67
CA PRO A 247 11.08 23.24 10.56
C PRO A 247 10.01 22.17 10.29
N ARG A 248 8.85 22.25 10.94
CA ARG A 248 7.77 21.24 10.84
C ARG A 248 7.24 21.05 9.41
N TRP A 249 7.33 22.05 8.53
CA TRP A 249 6.92 21.93 7.13
C TRP A 249 7.71 20.89 6.34
N TRP A 250 8.91 20.47 6.83
CA TRP A 250 9.68 19.39 6.26
C TRP A 250 8.93 18.08 6.19
N ILE A 251 8.00 17.83 7.10
CA ILE A 251 7.14 16.64 7.09
C ILE A 251 6.38 16.56 5.76
N SER A 252 5.73 17.65 5.37
CA SER A 252 5.00 17.73 4.10
C SER A 252 5.93 17.67 2.88
N ALA A 253 7.08 18.33 2.94
CA ALA A 253 8.07 18.32 1.86
C ALA A 253 8.61 16.90 1.60
N ILE A 254 8.93 16.15 2.64
CA ILE A 254 9.40 14.76 2.56
C ILE A 254 8.34 13.85 1.94
N MET A 255 7.08 13.98 2.35
CA MET A 255 5.98 13.21 1.78
C MET A 255 5.74 13.53 0.31
N LEU A 256 5.82 14.81 -0.06
CA LEU A 256 5.69 15.25 -1.45
C LEU A 256 6.84 14.71 -2.32
N LEU A 257 8.08 14.79 -1.83
CA LEU A 257 9.25 14.24 -2.51
C LEU A 257 9.13 12.73 -2.75
N ASN A 258 8.66 11.98 -1.76
CA ASN A 258 8.42 10.54 -1.91
C ASN A 258 7.37 10.27 -3.00
N THR A 259 6.22 10.94 -2.92
CA THR A 259 5.14 10.78 -3.92
C THR A 259 5.63 11.11 -5.33
N MET A 260 6.33 12.22 -5.51
CA MET A 260 6.90 12.61 -6.80
C MET A 260 7.92 11.59 -7.32
N ALA A 261 8.80 11.09 -6.45
CA ALA A 261 9.79 10.09 -6.84
C ALA A 261 9.15 8.77 -7.27
N ILE A 262 8.11 8.31 -6.57
CA ILE A 262 7.37 7.10 -6.96
C ILE A 262 6.73 7.30 -8.34
N VAL A 263 6.03 8.40 -8.56
CA VAL A 263 5.40 8.68 -9.86
C VAL A 263 6.43 8.73 -10.99
N LEU A 264 7.60 9.31 -10.75
CA LEU A 264 8.64 9.51 -11.77
C LEU A 264 9.52 8.28 -12.02
N PHE A 265 9.79 7.47 -11.00
CA PHE A 265 10.84 6.45 -11.07
C PHE A 265 10.35 5.01 -10.86
N GLN A 266 9.14 4.76 -10.34
CA GLN A 266 8.65 3.42 -10.04
C GLN A 266 8.70 2.49 -11.25
N VAL A 267 8.19 2.92 -12.40
CA VAL A 267 8.17 2.13 -13.63
C VAL A 267 9.58 1.94 -14.20
N ARG A 268 10.47 2.93 -14.11
CA ARG A 268 11.85 2.80 -14.55
C ARG A 268 12.62 1.74 -13.74
N THR A 269 12.45 1.76 -12.44
CA THR A 269 13.15 0.83 -11.54
C THR A 269 12.60 -0.59 -11.68
N SER A 270 11.32 -0.78 -12.01
CA SER A 270 10.72 -2.10 -12.19
C SER A 270 11.37 -2.92 -13.31
N LYS A 271 11.90 -2.24 -14.35
CA LYS A 271 12.61 -2.90 -15.47
C LYS A 271 13.90 -3.62 -15.05
N ARG A 272 14.39 -3.37 -13.84
CA ARG A 272 15.59 -4.03 -13.30
C ARG A 272 15.28 -5.37 -12.64
N SER A 273 14.04 -5.62 -12.21
CA SER A 273 13.60 -6.87 -11.57
C SER A 273 13.20 -7.89 -12.63
N LYS A 274 14.18 -8.57 -13.20
CA LYS A 274 13.98 -9.46 -14.37
C LYS A 274 13.53 -10.87 -13.99
N ASN A 275 13.96 -11.38 -12.85
CA ASN A 275 13.68 -12.72 -12.35
C ASN A 275 13.86 -12.80 -10.84
N LEU A 276 13.46 -13.92 -10.24
CA LEU A 276 13.51 -14.17 -8.82
C LEU A 276 14.92 -13.94 -8.22
N GLN A 277 15.97 -14.43 -8.86
CA GLN A 277 17.34 -14.30 -8.35
C GLN A 277 17.81 -12.84 -8.30
N THR A 278 17.44 -12.05 -9.31
CA THR A 278 17.70 -10.61 -9.32
C THR A 278 16.89 -9.91 -8.23
N ALA A 279 15.61 -10.30 -8.06
CA ALA A 279 14.73 -9.72 -7.05
C ALA A 279 15.24 -9.99 -5.63
N ILE A 280 15.75 -11.19 -5.34
CA ILE A 280 16.33 -11.52 -4.02
C ILE A 280 17.52 -10.61 -3.70
N LYS A 281 18.42 -10.38 -4.67
CA LYS A 281 19.56 -9.45 -4.49
C LYS A 281 19.09 -8.01 -4.29
N GLN A 282 18.10 -7.60 -5.08
CA GLN A 282 17.50 -6.26 -4.98
C GLN A 282 16.78 -6.04 -3.66
N PHE A 283 16.08 -7.04 -3.13
CA PHE A 283 15.43 -6.97 -1.82
C PHE A 283 16.47 -6.74 -0.71
N GLN A 284 17.58 -7.48 -0.74
CA GLN A 284 18.69 -7.28 0.19
C GLN A 284 19.29 -5.89 0.06
N GLN A 285 19.54 -5.43 -1.16
CA GLN A 285 20.08 -4.09 -1.44
C GLN A 285 19.12 -3.00 -0.95
N ALA A 286 17.83 -3.14 -1.19
CA ALA A 286 16.79 -2.21 -0.73
C ALA A 286 16.74 -2.14 0.80
N SER A 287 16.79 -3.30 1.47
CA SER A 287 16.84 -3.36 2.94
C SER A 287 18.08 -2.65 3.49
N PHE A 288 19.22 -2.77 2.81
CA PHE A 288 20.43 -2.04 3.19
C PHE A 288 20.28 -0.51 3.02
N TYR A 289 19.66 -0.03 1.92
CA TYR A 289 19.40 1.39 1.74
C TYR A 289 18.46 1.94 2.80
N VAL A 290 17.40 1.20 3.15
CA VAL A 290 16.51 1.60 4.25
C VAL A 290 17.26 1.62 5.59
N ALA A 291 18.13 0.65 5.84
CA ALA A 291 18.96 0.63 7.05
C ALA A 291 19.89 1.87 7.13
N VAL A 292 20.55 2.22 6.03
CA VAL A 292 21.38 3.42 5.95
C VAL A 292 20.55 4.69 6.17
N SER A 293 19.35 4.76 5.60
CA SER A 293 18.47 5.91 5.85
C SER A 293 18.08 6.06 7.31
N CYS A 294 17.84 4.95 8.04
CA CYS A 294 17.58 4.98 9.48
C CYS A 294 18.75 5.59 10.26
N LEU A 295 19.99 5.22 9.94
CA LEU A 295 21.19 5.80 10.57
C LEU A 295 21.27 7.30 10.32
N ILE A 296 20.99 7.72 9.09
CA ILE A 296 21.00 9.14 8.70
C ILE A 296 19.90 9.90 9.44
N TYR A 297 18.66 9.36 9.55
CA TYR A 297 17.60 10.01 10.29
C TYR A 297 17.97 10.20 11.77
N GLY A 298 18.59 9.20 12.42
CA GLY A 298 19.08 9.31 13.79
C GLY A 298 20.14 10.40 13.98
N ALA A 299 20.98 10.65 12.96
CA ALA A 299 22.00 11.69 12.99
C ALA A 299 21.45 13.13 12.90
N SER A 300 20.15 13.31 12.65
CA SER A 300 19.50 14.63 12.61
C SER A 300 19.18 15.20 14.00
N HIS A 301 19.40 14.43 15.06
CA HIS A 301 19.21 14.86 16.44
C HIS A 301 20.30 15.81 16.91
N GLY A 302 19.94 16.85 17.65
CA GLY A 302 20.88 17.74 18.34
C GLY A 302 21.64 18.73 17.45
N VAL A 303 21.44 18.71 16.13
CA VAL A 303 22.08 19.66 15.20
C VAL A 303 21.15 20.84 14.90
N ASN A 304 21.72 21.94 14.34
CA ASN A 304 20.91 23.11 13.98
C ASN A 304 19.90 22.82 12.85
N ALA A 305 18.93 23.70 12.66
CA ALA A 305 17.82 23.53 11.72
C ALA A 305 18.24 23.24 10.27
N VAL A 306 19.31 23.91 9.80
CA VAL A 306 19.82 23.74 8.41
C VAL A 306 20.43 22.36 8.23
N PHE A 307 21.30 21.95 9.14
CA PHE A 307 21.91 20.61 9.09
C PHE A 307 20.90 19.49 9.31
N ALA A 308 19.96 19.66 10.26
CA ALA A 308 18.87 18.69 10.46
C ALA A 308 18.05 18.51 9.17
N SER A 309 17.70 19.61 8.51
CA SER A 309 16.97 19.59 7.24
C SER A 309 17.75 18.88 6.12
N ALA A 310 19.03 19.17 5.99
CA ALA A 310 19.91 18.53 4.98
C ALA A 310 20.06 17.01 5.23
N ILE A 311 20.24 16.60 6.49
CA ILE A 311 20.34 15.20 6.89
C ILE A 311 19.02 14.46 6.61
N LEU A 312 17.87 15.04 6.96
CA LEU A 312 16.56 14.46 6.68
C LEU A 312 16.33 14.29 5.17
N LEU A 313 16.71 15.26 4.37
CA LEU A 313 16.62 15.18 2.91
C LEU A 313 17.52 14.08 2.32
N ALA A 314 18.76 13.98 2.78
CA ALA A 314 19.68 12.92 2.37
C ALA A 314 19.17 11.53 2.76
N GLY A 315 18.68 11.39 4.01
CA GLY A 315 18.04 10.16 4.48
C GLY A 315 16.84 9.77 3.63
N MET A 316 15.97 10.74 3.29
CA MET A 316 14.80 10.49 2.45
C MET A 316 15.20 10.08 1.02
N ALA A 317 16.20 10.69 0.41
CA ALA A 317 16.66 10.31 -0.93
C ALA A 317 17.13 8.84 -0.99
N ILE A 318 17.86 8.39 0.04
CA ILE A 318 18.32 7.01 0.16
C ILE A 318 17.16 6.07 0.47
N HIS A 319 16.23 6.49 1.34
CA HIS A 319 15.03 5.73 1.67
C HIS A 319 14.18 5.47 0.42
N ILE A 320 13.91 6.50 -0.39
CA ILE A 320 13.17 6.40 -1.65
C ILE A 320 13.84 5.41 -2.60
N ALA A 321 15.16 5.43 -2.71
CA ALA A 321 15.88 4.46 -3.55
C ALA A 321 15.66 3.02 -3.04
N GLY A 322 15.73 2.80 -1.74
CA GLY A 322 15.40 1.53 -1.10
C GLY A 322 13.96 1.10 -1.35
N GLU A 323 13.01 2.00 -1.16
CA GLU A 323 11.58 1.76 -1.38
C GLU A 323 11.25 1.37 -2.82
N LEU A 324 11.77 2.10 -3.81
CA LEU A 324 11.54 1.84 -5.23
C LEU A 324 12.07 0.47 -5.66
N ILE A 325 13.28 0.13 -5.23
CA ILE A 325 13.92 -1.16 -5.55
C ILE A 325 13.22 -2.29 -4.79
N GLY A 326 12.97 -2.10 -3.50
CA GLY A 326 12.39 -3.10 -2.61
C GLY A 326 10.95 -3.47 -2.99
N SER A 327 10.14 -2.50 -3.38
CA SER A 327 8.77 -2.77 -3.83
C SER A 327 8.73 -3.66 -5.07
N ASN A 328 9.58 -3.37 -6.07
CA ASN A 328 9.64 -4.18 -7.29
C ASN A 328 10.17 -5.58 -7.00
N ALA A 329 11.18 -5.69 -6.15
CA ALA A 329 11.72 -6.97 -5.70
C ALA A 329 10.68 -7.81 -4.93
N SER A 330 9.97 -7.16 -3.99
CA SER A 330 8.89 -7.76 -3.21
C SER A 330 7.79 -8.34 -4.12
N TRP A 331 7.36 -7.59 -5.13
CA TRP A 331 6.33 -8.07 -6.06
C TRP A 331 6.80 -9.24 -6.93
N MET A 332 8.05 -9.21 -7.40
CA MET A 332 8.62 -10.32 -8.14
C MET A 332 8.70 -11.58 -7.28
N ILE A 333 9.19 -11.46 -6.04
CA ILE A 333 9.27 -12.58 -5.08
C ILE A 333 7.86 -13.13 -4.81
N ALA A 334 6.88 -12.27 -4.53
CA ALA A 334 5.50 -12.68 -4.25
C ALA A 334 4.86 -13.46 -5.40
N MET A 335 5.14 -13.07 -6.65
CA MET A 335 4.51 -13.66 -7.83
C MET A 335 5.23 -14.92 -8.32
N ASP A 336 6.56 -14.94 -8.23
CA ASP A 336 7.37 -16.06 -8.74
C ASP A 336 7.44 -17.24 -7.76
N LEU A 337 7.27 -16.98 -6.44
CA LEU A 337 7.17 -18.05 -5.45
C LEU A 337 5.78 -18.68 -5.39
N ALA A 338 4.75 -17.98 -5.83
CA ALA A 338 3.37 -18.43 -5.77
C ALA A 338 3.07 -19.51 -6.82
N ASP A 339 2.25 -20.48 -6.47
CA ASP A 339 1.64 -21.39 -7.45
C ASP A 339 0.83 -20.58 -8.47
N GLN A 340 1.11 -20.82 -9.76
CA GLN A 340 0.46 -20.10 -10.86
C GLN A 340 -1.06 -20.29 -10.90
N ARG A 341 -1.56 -21.45 -10.43
CA ARG A 341 -3.00 -21.74 -10.37
C ARG A 341 -3.70 -21.06 -9.19
N ARG A 342 -2.95 -20.63 -8.16
CA ARG A 342 -3.48 -20.14 -6.88
C ARG A 342 -2.95 -18.75 -6.53
N GLN A 343 -2.71 -17.93 -7.53
CA GLN A 343 -2.12 -16.61 -7.37
C GLN A 343 -2.92 -15.72 -6.39
N GLY A 344 -4.24 -15.77 -6.42
CA GLY A 344 -5.08 -15.00 -5.50
C GLY A 344 -4.91 -15.42 -4.04
N VAL A 345 -4.86 -16.73 -3.76
CA VAL A 345 -4.62 -17.26 -2.40
C VAL A 345 -3.26 -16.80 -1.89
N TYR A 346 -2.21 -16.98 -2.70
CA TYR A 346 -0.85 -16.58 -2.33
C TYR A 346 -0.73 -15.06 -2.15
N GLN A 347 -1.37 -14.25 -3.01
CA GLN A 347 -1.43 -12.79 -2.83
C GLN A 347 -2.22 -12.40 -1.57
N GLY A 348 -3.25 -13.19 -1.19
CA GLY A 348 -3.95 -13.05 0.08
C GLY A 348 -3.00 -13.23 1.27
N ILE A 349 -2.20 -14.31 1.26
CA ILE A 349 -1.17 -14.55 2.30
C ILE A 349 -0.13 -13.42 2.30
N TRP A 350 0.36 -13.00 1.13
CA TRP A 350 1.34 -11.91 1.04
C TRP A 350 0.83 -10.61 1.63
N SER A 351 -0.44 -10.30 1.40
CA SER A 351 -1.06 -9.09 1.93
C SER A 351 -1.27 -9.12 3.45
N MET A 352 -1.32 -10.31 4.07
CA MET A 352 -1.35 -10.41 5.54
C MET A 352 -0.05 -9.87 6.17
N GLY A 353 1.10 -10.02 5.51
CA GLY A 353 2.36 -9.42 5.96
C GLY A 353 2.28 -7.90 6.06
N PHE A 354 1.67 -7.23 5.07
CA PHE A 354 1.39 -5.79 5.11
C PHE A 354 0.41 -5.44 6.25
N GLY A 355 -0.73 -6.14 6.33
CA GLY A 355 -1.74 -5.87 7.35
C GLY A 355 -1.21 -6.04 8.77
N LEU A 356 -0.37 -7.05 9.02
CA LEU A 356 0.26 -7.24 10.32
C LEU A 356 1.25 -6.10 10.63
N SER A 357 2.04 -5.67 9.65
CA SER A 357 2.95 -4.53 9.77
C SER A 357 2.18 -3.24 10.11
N ASP A 358 1.08 -2.97 9.41
CA ASP A 358 0.23 -1.81 9.66
C ASP A 358 -0.42 -1.83 11.06
N MET A 359 -0.74 -3.02 11.57
CA MET A 359 -1.36 -3.19 12.89
C MET A 359 -0.38 -2.96 14.04
N VAL A 360 0.82 -3.54 13.98
CA VAL A 360 1.77 -3.49 15.11
C VAL A 360 2.87 -2.43 14.93
N GLY A 361 3.13 -2.04 13.69
CA GLY A 361 4.23 -1.14 13.33
C GLY A 361 4.19 0.23 13.99
N PRO A 362 3.03 0.92 14.05
CA PRO A 362 2.94 2.22 14.72
C PRO A 362 3.45 2.19 16.16
N SER A 363 3.03 1.18 16.93
CA SER A 363 3.45 1.02 18.33
C SER A 363 4.94 0.73 18.45
N ILE A 364 5.47 -0.16 17.61
CA ILE A 364 6.89 -0.52 17.59
C ILE A 364 7.73 0.72 17.21
N LEU A 365 7.37 1.44 16.17
CA LEU A 365 8.15 2.60 15.70
C LEU A 365 8.16 3.73 16.71
N VAL A 366 7.02 4.04 17.32
CA VAL A 366 6.96 5.08 18.35
C VAL A 366 7.77 4.66 19.58
N ALA A 367 7.65 3.42 20.05
CA ALA A 367 8.42 2.92 21.17
C ALA A 367 9.94 2.98 20.90
N LEU A 368 10.39 2.59 19.72
CA LEU A 368 11.79 2.64 19.32
C LEU A 368 12.29 4.08 19.14
N VAL A 369 11.62 4.86 18.28
CA VAL A 369 12.14 6.17 17.87
C VAL A 369 11.99 7.22 18.97
N ILE A 370 10.89 7.19 19.71
CA ILE A 370 10.62 8.16 20.79
C ILE A 370 11.04 7.63 22.15
N GLY A 371 10.81 6.35 22.43
CA GLY A 371 11.13 5.76 23.73
C GLY A 371 12.61 5.65 24.00
N ILE A 372 13.43 5.34 23.00
CA ILE A 372 14.88 5.15 23.12
C ILE A 372 15.72 5.99 22.14
N GLY A 373 15.08 6.91 21.41
CA GLY A 373 15.75 7.95 20.63
C GLY A 373 16.67 7.41 19.53
N GLN A 374 17.91 7.92 19.46
CA GLN A 374 18.90 7.52 18.44
C GLN A 374 19.19 6.02 18.44
N LEU A 375 19.19 5.36 19.59
CA LEU A 375 19.38 3.91 19.68
C LEU A 375 18.24 3.15 18.97
N GLY A 376 17.01 3.70 18.98
CA GLY A 376 15.90 3.14 18.23
C GLY A 376 16.14 3.12 16.71
N TRP A 377 16.76 4.15 16.16
CA TRP A 377 17.18 4.18 14.77
C TRP A 377 18.26 3.15 14.44
N LEU A 378 19.21 2.92 15.36
CA LEU A 378 20.23 1.85 15.22
C LEU A 378 19.58 0.46 15.21
N ILE A 379 18.61 0.21 16.09
CA ILE A 379 17.85 -1.06 16.13
C ILE A 379 17.08 -1.26 14.83
N LEU A 380 16.40 -0.22 14.31
CA LEU A 380 15.72 -0.30 13.04
C LEU A 380 16.67 -0.57 11.86
N ALA A 381 17.84 0.07 11.86
CA ALA A 381 18.86 -0.21 10.85
C ALA A 381 19.33 -1.67 10.89
N ALA A 382 19.63 -2.20 12.08
CA ALA A 382 20.00 -3.60 12.26
C ALA A 382 18.87 -4.56 11.84
N TRP A 383 17.62 -4.23 12.14
CA TRP A 383 16.43 -4.96 11.73
C TRP A 383 16.33 -5.08 10.20
N PHE A 384 16.48 -3.99 9.45
CA PHE A 384 16.41 -4.04 7.99
C PHE A 384 17.57 -4.81 7.37
N VAL A 385 18.79 -4.67 7.91
CA VAL A 385 19.93 -5.48 7.47
C VAL A 385 19.65 -6.97 7.68
N LEU A 386 19.15 -7.33 8.86
CA LEU A 386 18.83 -8.72 9.20
C LEU A 386 17.77 -9.30 8.26
N ILE A 387 16.68 -8.57 8.02
CA ILE A 387 15.61 -9.01 7.10
C ILE A 387 16.14 -9.23 5.69
N GLY A 388 16.94 -8.32 5.18
CA GLY A 388 17.54 -8.48 3.84
C GLY A 388 18.44 -9.71 3.73
N GLN A 389 19.25 -9.97 4.77
CA GLN A 389 20.12 -11.16 4.84
C GLN A 389 19.30 -12.44 4.97
N LEU A 390 18.30 -12.47 5.84
CA LEU A 390 17.43 -13.63 6.03
C LEU A 390 16.66 -13.97 4.76
N MET A 391 16.09 -12.98 4.06
CA MET A 391 15.40 -13.19 2.79
C MET A 391 16.35 -13.82 1.76
N ARG A 392 17.56 -13.27 1.62
CA ARG A 392 18.57 -13.82 0.71
C ARG A 392 18.99 -15.23 1.09
N TRP A 393 19.23 -15.49 2.36
CA TRP A 393 19.61 -16.81 2.85
C TRP A 393 18.51 -17.84 2.62
N HIS A 394 17.27 -17.48 2.94
CA HIS A 394 16.09 -18.33 2.78
C HIS A 394 15.83 -18.74 1.32
N LEU A 395 15.96 -17.81 0.39
CA LEU A 395 15.62 -18.03 -1.01
C LEU A 395 16.82 -18.38 -1.90
N ARG A 396 18.07 -18.37 -1.39
CA ARG A 396 19.30 -18.59 -2.20
C ARG A 396 19.36 -19.90 -2.97
N LYS A 397 18.70 -20.96 -2.46
CA LYS A 397 18.74 -22.30 -3.04
C LYS A 397 17.62 -22.55 -4.06
N ILE A 398 16.72 -21.61 -4.25
CA ILE A 398 15.60 -21.76 -5.19
C ILE A 398 16.13 -21.41 -6.58
N LYS A 399 16.20 -22.41 -7.46
CA LYS A 399 16.45 -22.20 -8.88
C LYS A 399 15.21 -21.54 -9.47
N SER A 400 15.37 -20.50 -10.32
CA SER A 400 14.29 -20.00 -11.16
C SER A 400 13.79 -21.14 -12.05
N VAL A 401 12.50 -21.41 -11.98
CA VAL A 401 11.82 -22.30 -12.94
C VAL A 401 11.76 -21.62 -14.29
#